data_49f0227db995d2a34a2b00e5321b00bd
#
_entry.id   49f0227db995d2a34a2b00e5321b00bd
#
_cell.length_a   1.000
_cell.length_b   1.000
_cell.length_c   1.000
_cell.angle_alpha   90.00
_cell.angle_beta   90.00
_cell.angle_gamma   90.00
#
_symmetry.space_group_name_H-M   'P 1'
#
loop_
_entity.id
_entity.type
_entity.pdbx_description
1 polymer ?
#
loop_
_entity_poly.entity_id
_entity_poly.type
_entity_poly.pdbx_seq_one_letter_code
_entity_poly.pdbx_strand_id
1 'polypeptide(L)'
;AGTGGFACRNFGQAGYTMYQQGVIALFMMLFGINFNVYFLLLIKRPKDALRCEEFRGYIAIIAAAVILITINVRHLFPSLFEAAHHVFFQVSSIITTTGYSTVDYDKWPEFSKCIILLIMFVGACAGSTGGGMKVSRIMIAFKEVKKEMEAVIHPRSVKVLKYEGKVLDHNTLRTLNAYIIVY
;
A
#
# COMPACT_ATOMS: atom_id res chain seq x y z
N ALA A 1 -11.66 11.79 -1.02
CA ALA A 1 -11.75 10.93 -2.20
C ALA A 1 -12.63 9.74 -1.86
N GLY A 2 -13.75 9.56 -2.56
CA GLY A 2 -14.56 8.36 -2.42
C GLY A 2 -13.85 7.19 -3.10
N THR A 3 -13.84 6.03 -2.48
CA THR A 3 -13.41 4.79 -3.10
C THR A 3 -14.50 4.30 -4.06
N GLY A 4 -14.14 3.79 -5.25
CA GLY A 4 -15.12 3.25 -6.21
C GLY A 4 -14.95 3.75 -7.65
N GLY A 5 -13.94 4.58 -7.95
CA GLY A 5 -13.61 5.01 -9.31
C GLY A 5 -14.59 6.00 -9.95
N PHE A 6 -15.55 6.51 -9.21
CA PHE A 6 -16.53 7.45 -9.74
C PHE A 6 -15.91 8.83 -9.99
N ALA A 7 -15.83 9.24 -11.26
CA ALA A 7 -15.33 10.54 -11.67
C ALA A 7 -16.52 11.43 -12.11
N CYS A 8 -16.42 12.72 -11.84
CA CYS A 8 -17.43 13.72 -12.25
C CYS A 8 -17.36 14.07 -13.75
N ARG A 9 -16.36 13.58 -14.48
CA ARG A 9 -16.12 13.84 -15.92
C ARG A 9 -15.98 12.54 -16.69
N ASN A 10 -16.47 12.52 -17.93
CA ASN A 10 -16.45 11.35 -18.82
C ASN A 10 -15.02 10.85 -19.17
N PHE A 11 -14.00 11.71 -19.07
CA PHE A 11 -12.60 11.35 -19.33
C PHE A 11 -11.82 10.96 -18.06
N GLY A 12 -12.51 10.67 -16.95
CA GLY A 12 -11.86 10.35 -15.68
C GLY A 12 -10.98 11.50 -15.18
N GLN A 13 -9.79 11.19 -14.67
CA GLN A 13 -8.83 12.18 -14.16
C GLN A 13 -7.84 12.69 -15.24
N ALA A 14 -7.88 12.15 -16.47
CA ALA A 14 -7.02 12.58 -17.57
C ALA A 14 -7.27 14.04 -18.02
N GLY A 15 -8.48 14.56 -17.79
CA GLY A 15 -8.85 15.94 -18.12
C GLY A 15 -8.38 17.01 -17.13
N TYR A 16 -7.66 16.64 -16.07
CA TYR A 16 -7.11 17.57 -15.08
C TYR A 16 -5.65 17.91 -15.40
N THR A 17 -5.21 19.11 -14.94
CA THR A 17 -3.80 19.50 -15.05
C THR A 17 -2.90 18.59 -14.21
N MET A 18 -1.61 18.46 -14.57
CA MET A 18 -0.64 17.65 -13.79
C MET A 18 -0.61 18.05 -12.30
N TYR A 19 -0.72 19.36 -12.02
CA TYR A 19 -0.80 19.83 -10.63
C TYR A 19 -2.02 19.27 -9.88
N GLN A 20 -3.20 19.34 -10.48
CA GLN A 20 -4.42 18.82 -9.89
C GLN A 20 -4.36 17.30 -9.69
N GLN A 21 -3.84 16.58 -10.67
CA GLN A 21 -3.60 15.14 -10.56
C GLN A 21 -2.64 14.82 -9.40
N GLY A 22 -1.54 15.58 -9.26
CA GLY A 22 -0.58 15.42 -8.18
C GLY A 22 -1.20 15.64 -6.80
N VAL A 23 -2.04 16.67 -6.64
CA VAL A 23 -2.79 16.93 -5.40
C VAL A 23 -3.73 15.76 -5.09
N ILE A 24 -4.48 15.27 -6.08
CA ILE A 24 -5.40 14.13 -5.91
C ILE A 24 -4.61 12.89 -5.47
N ALA A 25 -3.48 12.57 -6.14
CA ALA A 25 -2.65 11.41 -5.81
C ALA A 25 -2.09 11.50 -4.38
N LEU A 26 -1.63 12.67 -3.98
CA LEU A 26 -1.13 12.91 -2.62
C LEU A 26 -2.24 12.66 -1.58
N PHE A 27 -3.44 13.21 -1.79
CA PHE A 27 -4.55 12.98 -0.85
C PHE A 27 -5.03 11.53 -0.86
N MET A 28 -5.05 10.84 -2.00
CA MET A 28 -5.33 9.40 -2.04
C MET A 28 -4.35 8.64 -1.14
N MET A 29 -3.05 8.88 -1.31
CA MET A 29 -2.00 8.24 -0.49
C MET A 29 -2.18 8.56 1.00
N LEU A 30 -2.45 9.82 1.37
CA LEU A 30 -2.67 10.24 2.75
C LEU A 30 -3.88 9.53 3.37
N PHE A 31 -5.02 9.47 2.71
CA PHE A 31 -6.20 8.76 3.23
C PHE A 31 -6.03 7.24 3.31
N GLY A 32 -5.04 6.67 2.65
CA GLY A 32 -4.63 5.27 2.82
C GLY A 32 -3.83 4.99 4.09
N ILE A 33 -3.38 6.02 4.82
CA ILE A 33 -2.66 5.88 6.08
C ILE A 33 -3.64 5.63 7.24
N ASN A 34 -3.21 4.85 8.23
CA ASN A 34 -3.96 4.60 9.45
C ASN A 34 -4.24 5.92 10.20
N PHE A 35 -5.50 6.19 10.53
CA PHE A 35 -5.89 7.41 11.25
C PHE A 35 -5.25 7.58 12.62
N ASN A 36 -4.81 6.49 13.25
CA ASN A 36 -4.06 6.55 14.50
C ASN A 36 -2.73 7.32 14.35
N VAL A 37 -2.10 7.25 13.17
CA VAL A 37 -0.88 8.02 12.86
C VAL A 37 -1.17 9.52 12.90
N TYR A 38 -2.30 9.96 12.36
CA TYR A 38 -2.72 11.36 12.41
C TYR A 38 -3.03 11.82 13.82
N PHE A 39 -3.68 10.98 14.63
CA PHE A 39 -3.94 11.24 16.02
C PHE A 39 -2.63 11.43 16.81
N LEU A 40 -1.63 10.59 16.59
CA LEU A 40 -0.30 10.74 17.22
C LEU A 40 0.40 12.05 16.81
N LEU A 41 0.24 12.47 15.55
CA LEU A 41 0.77 13.76 15.08
C LEU A 41 0.08 14.95 15.77
N LEU A 42 -1.25 14.89 15.95
CA LEU A 42 -2.03 15.94 16.65
C LEU A 42 -1.62 16.08 18.12
N ILE A 43 -1.30 14.97 18.79
CA ILE A 43 -0.80 14.98 20.19
C ILE A 43 0.69 15.37 20.28
N LYS A 44 1.30 15.82 19.16
CA LYS A 44 2.71 16.20 19.08
C LYS A 44 3.70 15.08 19.44
N ARG A 45 3.37 13.82 19.09
CA ARG A 45 4.24 12.65 19.23
C ARG A 45 4.70 12.10 17.87
N PRO A 46 5.43 12.88 17.05
CA PRO A 46 5.80 12.48 15.69
C PRO A 46 6.75 11.28 15.67
N LYS A 47 7.56 11.09 16.71
CA LYS A 47 8.48 9.94 16.82
C LYS A 47 7.72 8.61 16.90
N ASP A 48 6.60 8.56 17.60
CA ASP A 48 5.79 7.36 17.74
C ASP A 48 5.00 7.09 16.43
N ALA A 49 4.52 8.14 15.77
CA ALA A 49 3.89 8.05 14.47
C ALA A 49 4.83 7.44 13.41
N LEU A 50 6.10 7.87 13.36
CA LEU A 50 7.11 7.34 12.43
C LEU A 50 7.61 5.95 12.82
N ARG A 51 7.44 5.52 14.08
CA ARG A 51 7.79 4.17 14.54
C ARG A 51 6.72 3.14 14.23
N CYS A 52 5.50 3.56 13.86
CA CYS A 52 4.42 2.66 13.45
C CYS A 52 4.91 1.77 12.31
N GLU A 53 4.94 0.46 12.53
CA GLU A 53 5.46 -0.51 11.58
C GLU A 53 4.59 -0.53 10.31
N GLU A 54 3.27 -0.45 10.48
CA GLU A 54 2.33 -0.43 9.37
C GLU A 54 2.55 0.78 8.45
N PHE A 55 2.72 1.97 9.02
CA PHE A 55 2.99 3.19 8.25
C PHE A 55 4.28 3.06 7.43
N ARG A 56 5.35 2.57 8.04
CA ARG A 56 6.63 2.35 7.34
C ARG A 56 6.50 1.30 6.23
N GLY A 57 5.79 0.20 6.49
CA GLY A 57 5.52 -0.83 5.50
C GLY A 57 4.72 -0.30 4.32
N TYR A 58 3.67 0.48 4.58
CA TYR A 58 2.84 1.12 3.55
C TYR A 58 3.65 2.05 2.64
N ILE A 59 4.44 2.96 3.24
CA ILE A 59 5.30 3.86 2.46
C ILE A 59 6.37 3.09 1.67
N ALA A 60 6.97 2.05 2.26
CA ALA A 60 7.97 1.23 1.58
C ALA A 60 7.38 0.49 0.36
N ILE A 61 6.17 -0.06 0.48
CA ILE A 61 5.47 -0.74 -0.62
C ILE A 61 5.18 0.24 -1.75
N ILE A 62 4.65 1.44 -1.44
CA ILE A 62 4.38 2.48 -2.46
C ILE A 62 5.68 2.90 -3.14
N ALA A 63 6.72 3.22 -2.37
CA ALA A 63 7.99 3.66 -2.93
C ALA A 63 8.62 2.58 -3.83
N ALA A 64 8.64 1.33 -3.38
CA ALA A 64 9.16 0.21 -4.18
C ALA A 64 8.35 0.04 -5.48
N ALA A 65 7.03 0.04 -5.41
CA ALA A 65 6.16 -0.08 -6.58
C ALA A 65 6.37 1.08 -7.57
N VAL A 66 6.40 2.32 -7.08
CA VAL A 66 6.63 3.50 -7.93
C VAL A 66 7.99 3.43 -8.61
N ILE A 67 9.05 3.09 -7.90
CA ILE A 67 10.40 2.99 -8.46
C ILE A 67 10.45 1.89 -9.54
N LEU A 68 9.99 0.68 -9.22
CA LEU A 68 10.06 -0.47 -10.13
C LEU A 68 9.24 -0.23 -11.40
N ILE A 69 8.01 0.26 -11.26
CA ILE A 69 7.14 0.55 -12.40
C ILE A 69 7.71 1.69 -13.23
N THR A 70 8.17 2.79 -12.60
CA THR A 70 8.73 3.94 -13.32
C THR A 70 9.93 3.55 -14.18
N ILE A 71 10.86 2.74 -13.65
CA ILE A 71 12.00 2.23 -14.41
C ILE A 71 11.53 1.43 -15.63
N ASN A 72 10.49 0.61 -15.45
CA ASN A 72 9.99 -0.28 -16.51
C ASN A 72 9.20 0.46 -17.60
N VAL A 73 8.42 1.50 -17.24
CA VAL A 73 7.58 2.24 -18.21
C VAL A 73 8.22 3.52 -18.74
N ARG A 74 9.43 3.88 -18.30
CA ARG A 74 10.10 5.14 -18.70
C ARG A 74 10.17 5.37 -20.21
N HIS A 75 10.25 4.30 -20.99
CA HIS A 75 10.35 4.34 -22.46
C HIS A 75 9.03 4.71 -23.14
N LEU A 76 7.90 4.67 -22.43
CA LEU A 76 6.58 5.01 -22.93
C LEU A 76 6.24 6.50 -22.75
N PHE A 77 7.06 7.25 -22.02
CA PHE A 77 6.82 8.66 -21.69
C PHE A 77 7.97 9.54 -22.16
N PRO A 78 7.67 10.80 -22.54
CA PRO A 78 8.69 11.77 -23.01
C PRO A 78 9.71 12.13 -21.92
N SER A 79 9.30 12.12 -20.64
CA SER A 79 10.12 12.52 -19.49
C SER A 79 10.01 11.53 -18.34
N LEU A 80 11.11 11.30 -17.61
CA LEU A 80 11.12 10.52 -16.39
C LEU A 80 10.16 11.08 -15.32
N PHE A 81 10.06 12.41 -15.24
CA PHE A 81 9.14 13.08 -14.32
C PHE A 81 7.68 12.78 -14.64
N GLU A 82 7.31 12.81 -15.92
CA GLU A 82 5.96 12.49 -16.38
C GLU A 82 5.62 11.02 -16.12
N ALA A 83 6.55 10.09 -16.41
CA ALA A 83 6.42 8.68 -16.08
C ALA A 83 6.20 8.48 -14.57
N ALA A 84 7.04 9.08 -13.72
CA ALA A 84 6.92 8.98 -12.27
C ALA A 84 5.59 9.55 -11.75
N HIS A 85 5.13 10.67 -12.33
CA HIS A 85 3.86 11.30 -11.98
C HIS A 85 2.67 10.36 -12.23
N HIS A 86 2.56 9.82 -13.44
CA HIS A 86 1.46 8.91 -13.80
C HIS A 86 1.54 7.59 -13.03
N VAL A 87 2.74 7.06 -12.83
CA VAL A 87 2.95 5.85 -12.01
C VAL A 87 2.55 6.09 -10.56
N PHE A 88 2.99 7.21 -9.95
CA PHE A 88 2.62 7.56 -8.58
C PHE A 88 1.10 7.72 -8.43
N PHE A 89 0.45 8.37 -9.40
CA PHE A 89 -1.01 8.49 -9.42
C PHE A 89 -1.66 7.11 -9.45
N GLN A 90 -1.24 6.25 -10.37
CA GLN A 90 -1.83 4.91 -10.55
C GLN A 90 -1.61 4.02 -9.34
N VAL A 91 -0.38 3.97 -8.79
CA VAL A 91 -0.07 3.21 -7.58
C VAL A 91 -0.90 3.69 -6.39
N SER A 92 -0.99 5.02 -6.18
CA SER A 92 -1.81 5.59 -5.10
C SER A 92 -3.29 5.24 -5.25
N SER A 93 -3.80 5.29 -6.48
CA SER A 93 -5.19 4.96 -6.79
C SER A 93 -5.53 3.48 -6.52
N ILE A 94 -4.64 2.57 -6.92
CA ILE A 94 -4.87 1.12 -6.76
C ILE A 94 -4.71 0.70 -5.31
N ILE A 95 -3.62 1.08 -4.62
CA ILE A 95 -3.37 0.63 -3.24
C ILE A 95 -4.44 1.15 -2.26
N THR A 96 -5.01 2.33 -2.54
CA THR A 96 -6.09 2.90 -1.71
C THR A 96 -7.48 2.49 -2.17
N THR A 97 -7.57 1.61 -3.18
CA THR A 97 -8.84 1.16 -3.77
C THR A 97 -9.74 2.30 -4.25
N THR A 98 -9.13 3.42 -4.69
CA THR A 98 -9.87 4.58 -5.21
C THR A 98 -10.37 4.35 -6.63
N GLY A 99 -9.56 3.73 -7.51
CA GLY A 99 -9.96 3.35 -8.87
C GLY A 99 -9.91 4.48 -9.89
N TYR A 100 -9.23 5.60 -9.61
CA TYR A 100 -9.00 6.65 -10.59
C TYR A 100 -7.83 6.30 -11.52
N SER A 101 -7.91 6.71 -12.80
CA SER A 101 -6.85 6.54 -13.78
C SER A 101 -6.60 7.86 -14.53
N THR A 102 -5.35 8.14 -14.84
CA THR A 102 -4.93 9.28 -15.67
C THR A 102 -4.46 8.84 -17.04
N VAL A 103 -4.04 7.58 -17.18
CA VAL A 103 -3.54 6.96 -18.41
C VAL A 103 -4.06 5.54 -18.51
N ASP A 104 -4.07 5.01 -19.72
CA ASP A 104 -4.41 3.63 -19.99
C ASP A 104 -3.23 2.73 -19.63
N TYR A 105 -3.29 2.11 -18.44
CA TYR A 105 -2.23 1.22 -17.94
C TYR A 105 -2.27 -0.18 -18.57
N ASP A 106 -3.29 -0.52 -19.34
CA ASP A 106 -3.32 -1.77 -20.10
C ASP A 106 -2.22 -1.85 -21.16
N LYS A 107 -1.73 -0.67 -21.59
CA LYS A 107 -0.59 -0.56 -22.53
C LYS A 107 0.78 -0.69 -21.87
N TRP A 108 0.82 -0.81 -20.54
CA TRP A 108 2.08 -0.95 -19.80
C TRP A 108 2.65 -2.36 -19.95
N PRO A 109 3.98 -2.54 -19.82
CA PRO A 109 4.61 -3.86 -19.84
C PRO A 109 4.03 -4.80 -18.79
N GLU A 110 4.03 -6.10 -19.07
CA GLU A 110 3.44 -7.14 -18.22
C GLU A 110 4.01 -7.15 -16.81
N PHE A 111 5.30 -6.84 -16.63
CA PHE A 111 5.92 -6.70 -15.32
C PHE A 111 5.25 -5.61 -14.47
N SER A 112 4.97 -4.45 -15.06
CA SER A 112 4.28 -3.36 -14.37
C SER A 112 2.84 -3.72 -14.01
N LYS A 113 2.13 -4.41 -14.89
CA LYS A 113 0.77 -4.93 -14.62
C LYS A 113 0.78 -5.94 -13.47
N CYS A 114 1.79 -6.82 -13.42
CA CYS A 114 1.95 -7.78 -12.33
C CYS A 114 2.13 -7.06 -10.97
N ILE A 115 2.96 -6.02 -10.91
CA ILE A 115 3.12 -5.23 -9.69
C ILE A 115 1.81 -4.55 -9.30
N ILE A 116 1.08 -3.95 -10.25
CA ILE A 116 -0.23 -3.33 -10.00
C ILE A 116 -1.21 -4.36 -9.43
N LEU A 117 -1.25 -5.56 -9.99
CA LEU A 117 -2.09 -6.65 -9.49
C LEU A 117 -1.72 -7.03 -8.05
N LEU A 118 -0.43 -7.15 -7.74
CA LEU A 118 0.03 -7.46 -6.38
C LEU A 118 -0.39 -6.38 -5.37
N ILE A 119 -0.22 -5.09 -5.71
CA ILE A 119 -0.63 -3.99 -4.81
C ILE A 119 -2.15 -3.92 -4.64
N MET A 120 -2.92 -4.33 -5.63
CA MET A 120 -4.38 -4.40 -5.54
C MET A 120 -4.84 -5.34 -4.41
N PHE A 121 -4.16 -6.50 -4.24
CA PHE A 121 -4.42 -7.41 -3.12
C PHE A 121 -3.96 -6.85 -1.78
N VAL A 122 -2.81 -6.15 -1.76
CA VAL A 122 -2.24 -5.59 -0.53
C VAL A 122 -3.20 -4.60 0.13
N GLY A 123 -3.71 -3.64 -0.63
CA GLY A 123 -4.58 -2.58 -0.13
C GLY A 123 -3.87 -1.56 0.77
N ALA A 124 -4.66 -0.76 1.50
CA ALA A 124 -4.19 0.31 2.37
C ALA A 124 -3.96 -0.14 3.83
N CYS A 125 -3.61 0.79 4.73
CA CYS A 125 -3.44 0.51 6.16
C CYS A 125 -4.76 0.12 6.85
N ALA A 126 -4.69 -0.65 7.92
CA ALA A 126 -5.81 -0.89 8.81
C ALA A 126 -6.25 0.43 9.48
N GLY A 127 -7.56 0.65 9.63
CA GLY A 127 -8.07 1.93 10.14
C GLY A 127 -7.85 3.11 9.20
N SER A 128 -7.78 2.87 7.90
CA SER A 128 -7.82 3.86 6.83
C SER A 128 -9.12 3.74 6.02
N THR A 129 -9.34 4.64 5.06
CA THR A 129 -10.51 4.60 4.17
C THR A 129 -10.38 3.58 3.04
N GLY A 130 -9.17 3.05 2.78
CA GLY A 130 -8.92 2.11 1.70
C GLY A 130 -9.45 0.70 1.97
N GLY A 131 -9.75 -0.05 0.94
CA GLY A 131 -10.11 -1.48 0.98
C GLY A 131 -8.89 -2.42 0.97
N GLY A 132 -9.09 -3.65 0.49
CA GLY A 132 -8.04 -4.66 0.36
C GLY A 132 -7.75 -5.43 1.64
N MET A 133 -6.78 -6.35 1.55
CA MET A 133 -6.37 -7.26 2.63
C MET A 133 -5.78 -6.53 3.86
N LYS A 134 -5.27 -5.33 3.67
CA LYS A 134 -4.57 -4.46 4.62
C LYS A 134 -3.09 -4.81 4.81
N VAL A 135 -2.27 -3.76 4.76
CA VAL A 135 -0.81 -3.86 4.92
C VAL A 135 -0.42 -4.57 6.22
N SER A 136 -1.11 -4.30 7.33
CA SER A 136 -0.85 -4.94 8.63
C SER A 136 -0.94 -6.45 8.58
N ARG A 137 -1.97 -6.99 7.92
CA ARG A 137 -2.16 -8.46 7.83
C ARG A 137 -1.06 -9.11 7.01
N ILE A 138 -0.69 -8.51 5.90
CA ILE A 138 0.42 -8.99 5.06
C ILE A 138 1.74 -8.97 5.83
N MET A 139 2.02 -7.88 6.56
CA MET A 139 3.23 -7.79 7.37
C MET A 139 3.26 -8.84 8.49
N ILE A 140 2.13 -9.10 9.14
CA ILE A 140 2.04 -10.13 10.17
C ILE A 140 2.25 -11.52 9.55
N ALA A 141 1.64 -11.82 8.40
CA ALA A 141 1.84 -13.08 7.69
C ALA A 141 3.30 -13.31 7.31
N PHE A 142 4.00 -12.29 6.78
CA PHE A 142 5.43 -12.39 6.51
C PHE A 142 6.28 -12.62 7.76
N LYS A 143 5.94 -11.97 8.88
CA LYS A 143 6.62 -12.20 10.16
C LYS A 143 6.37 -13.61 10.69
N GLU A 144 5.16 -14.14 10.51
CA GLU A 144 4.81 -15.51 10.91
C GLU A 144 5.58 -16.54 10.08
N VAL A 145 5.57 -16.43 8.75
CA VAL A 145 6.37 -17.27 7.86
C VAL A 145 7.85 -17.24 8.24
N LYS A 146 8.41 -16.05 8.46
CA LYS A 146 9.81 -15.91 8.90
C LYS A 146 10.07 -16.62 10.24
N LYS A 147 9.16 -16.48 11.22
CA LYS A 147 9.24 -17.16 12.51
C LYS A 147 9.24 -18.68 12.35
N GLU A 148 8.32 -19.22 11.53
CA GLU A 148 8.24 -20.66 11.26
C GLU A 148 9.52 -21.18 10.56
N MET A 149 10.04 -20.46 9.58
CA MET A 149 11.33 -20.80 8.94
C MET A 149 12.48 -20.80 9.95
N GLU A 150 12.55 -19.81 10.84
CA GLU A 150 13.56 -19.76 11.90
C GLU A 150 13.40 -20.89 12.91
N ALA A 151 12.18 -21.32 13.22
CA ALA A 151 11.90 -22.46 14.10
C ALA A 151 12.37 -23.79 13.50
N VAL A 152 12.31 -23.96 12.19
CA VAL A 152 12.87 -25.13 11.49
C VAL A 152 14.39 -25.17 11.61
N ILE A 153 15.07 -24.00 11.47
CA ILE A 153 16.53 -23.91 11.56
C ILE A 153 17.02 -24.04 13.01
N HIS A 154 16.27 -23.46 13.96
CA HIS A 154 16.62 -23.42 15.38
C HIS A 154 15.46 -23.95 16.27
N PRO A 155 15.24 -25.26 16.34
CA PRO A 155 14.06 -25.87 17.02
C PRO A 155 13.95 -25.55 18.51
N ARG A 156 15.05 -25.22 19.19
CA ARG A 156 15.06 -24.87 20.62
C ARG A 156 14.77 -23.39 20.91
N SER A 157 14.62 -22.56 19.87
CA SER A 157 14.36 -21.12 20.02
C SER A 157 12.85 -20.86 20.14
N VAL A 158 12.40 -20.41 21.30
CA VAL A 158 11.02 -19.96 21.50
C VAL A 158 10.94 -18.46 21.18
N LYS A 159 10.45 -18.10 19.98
CA LYS A 159 10.26 -16.71 19.57
C LYS A 159 8.78 -16.33 19.63
N VAL A 160 8.50 -15.22 20.28
CA VAL A 160 7.16 -14.64 20.35
C VAL A 160 7.01 -13.62 19.23
N LEU A 161 5.92 -13.74 18.46
CA LEU A 161 5.63 -12.82 17.36
C LEU A 161 5.11 -11.49 17.94
N LYS A 162 5.80 -10.40 17.60
CA LYS A 162 5.42 -9.03 18.02
C LYS A 162 5.05 -8.19 16.80
N TYR A 163 3.98 -7.43 16.93
CA TYR A 163 3.56 -6.43 15.98
C TYR A 163 3.19 -5.14 16.72
N GLU A 164 3.76 -4.01 16.29
CA GLU A 164 3.61 -2.70 16.95
C GLU A 164 3.91 -2.74 18.46
N GLY A 165 4.93 -3.50 18.85
CA GLY A 165 5.34 -3.66 20.25
C GLY A 165 4.45 -4.57 21.10
N LYS A 166 3.33 -5.06 20.56
CA LYS A 166 2.41 -5.99 21.25
C LYS A 166 2.68 -7.43 20.82
N VAL A 167 2.59 -8.34 21.78
CA VAL A 167 2.61 -9.79 21.52
C VAL A 167 1.29 -10.18 20.88
N LEU A 168 1.38 -10.88 19.74
CA LEU A 168 0.18 -11.43 19.09
C LEU A 168 -0.19 -12.76 19.71
N ASP A 169 -1.45 -12.87 20.11
CA ASP A 169 -2.04 -14.12 20.61
C ASP A 169 -2.24 -15.12 19.48
N HIS A 170 -2.17 -16.41 19.82
CA HIS A 170 -2.35 -17.52 18.87
C HIS A 170 -3.71 -17.48 18.16
N ASN A 171 -4.77 -17.11 18.89
CA ASN A 171 -6.10 -16.98 18.31
C ASN A 171 -6.17 -15.89 17.25
N THR A 172 -5.47 -14.77 17.45
CA THR A 172 -5.36 -13.67 16.47
C THR A 172 -4.67 -14.14 15.19
N LEU A 173 -3.57 -14.89 15.31
CA LEU A 173 -2.85 -15.44 14.16
C LEU A 173 -3.70 -16.45 13.39
N ARG A 174 -4.40 -17.35 14.08
CA ARG A 174 -5.31 -18.32 13.47
C ARG A 174 -6.43 -17.63 12.68
N THR A 175 -7.04 -16.58 13.26
CA THR A 175 -8.09 -15.81 12.60
C THR A 175 -7.54 -15.07 11.36
N LEU A 176 -6.32 -14.53 11.45
CA LEU A 176 -5.66 -13.86 10.33
C LEU A 176 -5.38 -14.84 9.19
N ASN A 177 -4.85 -16.02 9.49
CA ASN A 177 -4.58 -17.05 8.49
C ASN A 177 -5.86 -17.55 7.81
N ALA A 178 -6.92 -17.77 8.58
CA ALA A 178 -8.23 -18.12 8.04
C ALA A 178 -8.76 -17.03 7.10
N TYR A 179 -8.60 -15.75 7.48
CA TYR A 179 -9.00 -14.63 6.63
C TYR A 179 -8.22 -14.59 5.31
N ILE A 180 -6.89 -14.80 5.35
CA ILE A 180 -6.04 -14.79 4.14
C ILE A 180 -6.43 -15.92 3.18
N ILE A 181 -6.78 -17.09 3.71
CA ILE A 181 -7.18 -18.25 2.89
C ILE A 181 -8.55 -18.00 2.22
N VAL A 182 -9.47 -17.35 2.92
CA VAL A 182 -10.84 -17.11 2.40
C VAL A 182 -10.89 -15.93 1.44
N TYR A 183 -10.02 -14.91 1.62
CA TYR A 183 -9.93 -13.72 0.76
C TYR A 183 -9.42 -14.04 -0.64
#